data_2c09e40b5182ce26c940f1389b2690bd
#
_entry.id   2c09e40b5182ce26c940f1389b2690bd
#
_cell.length_a   1.000
_cell.length_b   1.000
_cell.length_c   1.000
_cell.angle_alpha   90.00
_cell.angle_beta   90.00
_cell.angle_gamma   90.00
#
_symmetry.space_group_name_H-M   'P 1'
#
loop_
_entity.id
_entity.type
_entity.pdbx_description
1 polymer ?
#
loop_
_entity_poly.entity_id
_entity_poly.type
_entity_poly.pdbx_seq_one_letter_code
_entity_poly.pdbx_strand_id
1 'polypeptide(L)'
;MLEISRFFGIVIKMFFDDHNPPHFHAEYGGDLALIDIRTLAVFSGRLPPRVTGLVIEWATLHQQELLADWDRARAREELQKIAPLE
;
A
#
# COMPACT_ATOMS: atom_id res chain seq x y z
N MET A 1 -9.21 -5.28 8.28
CA MET A 1 -7.76 -5.18 7.95
C MET A 1 -7.43 -6.16 6.85
N LEU A 2 -6.90 -5.67 5.74
CA LEU A 2 -6.72 -6.48 4.56
C LEU A 2 -5.28 -6.37 4.06
N GLU A 3 -4.53 -7.41 4.30
CA GLU A 3 -3.16 -7.51 3.79
C GLU A 3 -3.22 -7.88 2.31
N ILE A 4 -2.61 -7.06 1.45
CA ILE A 4 -2.62 -7.30 0.01
C ILE A 4 -1.26 -7.71 -0.55
N SER A 5 -0.18 -7.48 0.21
CA SER A 5 1.14 -7.97 -0.16
C SER A 5 2.06 -7.96 1.04
N ARG A 6 3.17 -8.70 0.94
CA ARG A 6 4.17 -8.75 2.00
C ARG A 6 5.51 -9.12 1.38
N PHE A 7 6.54 -8.32 1.66
CA PHE A 7 7.88 -8.57 1.14
C PHE A 7 8.93 -7.89 2.03
N PHE A 8 10.04 -8.58 2.27
CA PHE A 8 11.18 -8.07 3.05
C PHE A 8 10.78 -7.52 4.42
N GLY A 9 9.80 -8.17 5.07
CA GLY A 9 9.32 -7.72 6.38
C GLY A 9 8.36 -6.55 6.34
N ILE A 10 8.00 -6.08 5.15
CA ILE A 10 7.05 -4.98 4.95
C ILE A 10 5.67 -5.58 4.67
N VAL A 11 4.65 -5.09 5.37
CA VAL A 11 3.27 -5.54 5.18
C VAL A 11 2.48 -4.41 4.52
N ILE A 12 1.84 -4.72 3.39
CA ILE A 12 1.00 -3.75 2.67
C ILE A 12 -0.46 -4.08 2.95
N LYS A 13 -1.20 -3.07 3.39
CA LYS A 13 -2.61 -3.23 3.78
C LYS A 13 -3.48 -2.17 3.13
N MET A 14 -4.75 -2.49 2.96
CA MET A 14 -5.77 -1.56 2.49
C MET A 14 -7.05 -1.83 3.26
N PHE A 15 -7.85 -0.79 3.52
CA PHE A 15 -9.04 -0.89 4.35
C PHE A 15 -10.27 -0.44 3.57
N PHE A 16 -11.43 -1.02 3.88
CA PHE A 16 -12.68 -0.76 3.15
C PHE A 16 -13.19 0.67 3.31
N ASP A 17 -13.04 1.25 4.49
CA ASP A 17 -13.69 2.53 4.81
C ASP A 17 -12.73 3.70 4.82
N ASP A 18 -11.63 3.60 4.09
CA ASP A 18 -10.66 4.68 4.04
C ASP A 18 -11.16 5.84 3.19
N HIS A 19 -10.64 7.05 3.50
CA HIS A 19 -11.01 8.29 2.82
C HIS A 19 -10.03 8.62 1.70
N ASN A 20 -10.49 9.39 0.70
CA ASN A 20 -9.60 9.91 -0.32
C ASN A 20 -8.47 10.72 0.30
N PRO A 21 -7.28 10.77 -0.32
CA PRO A 21 -6.97 10.22 -1.65
C PRO A 21 -6.81 8.70 -1.62
N PRO A 22 -6.87 8.05 -2.80
CA PRO A 22 -6.56 6.62 -2.88
C PRO A 22 -5.17 6.35 -2.32
N HIS A 23 -5.08 5.45 -1.34
CA HIS A 23 -3.82 5.19 -0.66
C HIS A 23 -3.77 3.78 -0.10
N PHE A 24 -2.57 3.36 0.28
CA PHE A 24 -2.38 2.10 0.99
C PHE A 24 -1.51 2.34 2.21
N HIS A 25 -1.52 1.37 3.12
CA HIS A 25 -0.74 1.39 4.36
C HIS A 25 0.46 0.48 4.18
N ALA A 26 1.63 0.93 4.61
CA ALA A 26 2.83 0.11 4.66
C ALA A 26 3.34 0.09 6.09
N GLU A 27 3.52 -1.12 6.63
CA GLU A 27 3.99 -1.33 8.00
C GLU A 27 5.33 -2.04 7.99
N TYR A 28 6.25 -1.57 8.82
CA TYR A 28 7.56 -2.20 8.97
C TYR A 28 8.01 -2.02 10.42
N GLY A 29 8.15 -3.15 11.15
CA GLY A 29 8.43 -3.08 12.58
C GLY A 29 7.33 -2.31 13.27
N GLY A 30 7.68 -1.29 14.04
CA GLY A 30 6.71 -0.42 14.69
C GLY A 30 6.31 0.80 13.88
N ASP A 31 6.79 0.94 12.64
CA ASP A 31 6.56 2.11 11.81
C ASP A 31 5.42 1.88 10.84
N LEU A 32 4.69 2.95 10.54
CA LEU A 32 3.56 2.92 9.60
C LEU A 32 3.61 4.16 8.73
N ALA A 33 3.35 3.99 7.44
CA ALA A 33 3.22 5.11 6.52
C ALA A 33 2.01 4.91 5.62
N LEU A 34 1.40 6.02 5.21
CA LEU A 34 0.33 6.05 4.22
C LEU A 34 0.90 6.63 2.94
N ILE A 35 0.71 5.92 1.84
CA ILE A 35 1.29 6.29 0.55
C ILE A 35 0.16 6.51 -0.45
N ASP A 36 0.15 7.68 -1.11
CA ASP A 36 -0.81 8.02 -2.15
C ASP A 36 -0.53 7.14 -3.39
N ILE A 37 -1.56 6.44 -3.88
CA ILE A 37 -1.39 5.52 -5.01
C ILE A 37 -1.07 6.27 -6.30
N ARG A 38 -1.61 7.48 -6.47
CA ARG A 38 -1.44 8.24 -7.71
C ARG A 38 -0.10 8.94 -7.78
N THR A 39 0.31 9.59 -6.70
CA THR A 39 1.56 10.35 -6.66
C THR A 39 2.73 9.53 -6.16
N LEU A 40 2.47 8.43 -5.45
CA LEU A 40 3.45 7.58 -4.79
C LEU A 40 4.24 8.34 -3.72
N ALA A 41 3.62 9.36 -3.13
CA ALA A 41 4.22 10.15 -2.07
C ALA A 41 3.72 9.66 -0.71
N VAL A 42 4.59 9.62 0.28
CA VAL A 42 4.21 9.39 1.66
C VAL A 42 3.56 10.66 2.18
N PHE A 43 2.30 10.58 2.59
CA PHE A 43 1.60 11.77 3.08
C PHE A 43 1.26 11.70 4.57
N SER A 44 1.53 10.57 5.22
CA SER A 44 1.34 10.44 6.66
C SER A 44 2.26 9.35 7.18
N GLY A 45 2.78 9.55 8.40
CA GLY A 45 3.69 8.60 9.01
C GLY A 45 5.06 8.60 8.34
N ARG A 46 5.86 7.59 8.68
CA ARG A 46 7.20 7.48 8.10
C ARG A 46 7.73 6.07 8.26
N LEU A 47 8.61 5.69 7.33
CA LEU A 47 9.35 4.43 7.37
C LEU A 47 10.84 4.76 7.25
N PRO A 48 11.74 3.84 7.64
CA PRO A 48 13.16 4.05 7.37
C PRO A 48 13.38 4.30 5.86
N PRO A 49 14.32 5.17 5.48
CA PRO A 49 14.51 5.53 4.07
C PRO A 49 14.66 4.35 3.12
N ARG A 50 15.39 3.32 3.54
CA ARG A 50 15.58 2.13 2.70
C ARG A 50 14.25 1.41 2.46
N VAL A 51 13.43 1.30 3.50
CA VAL A 51 12.12 0.65 3.41
C VAL A 51 11.20 1.47 2.52
N THR A 52 11.21 2.80 2.68
CA THR A 52 10.42 3.69 1.83
C THR A 52 10.78 3.46 0.36
N GLY A 53 12.08 3.36 0.04
CA GLY A 53 12.52 3.11 -1.33
C GLY A 53 11.97 1.81 -1.90
N LEU A 54 11.99 0.74 -1.09
CA LEU A 54 11.46 -0.55 -1.53
C LEU A 54 9.96 -0.50 -1.78
N VAL A 55 9.22 0.18 -0.89
CA VAL A 55 7.76 0.32 -1.03
C VAL A 55 7.42 1.11 -2.30
N ILE A 56 8.12 2.22 -2.55
CA ILE A 56 7.85 3.04 -3.72
C ILE A 56 8.20 2.29 -5.00
N GLU A 57 9.30 1.54 -5.01
CA GLU A 57 9.65 0.71 -6.15
C GLU A 57 8.55 -0.31 -6.46
N TRP A 58 8.09 -1.02 -5.43
CA TRP A 58 7.02 -1.99 -5.57
C TRP A 58 5.73 -1.33 -6.07
N ALA A 59 5.36 -0.19 -5.48
CA ALA A 59 4.13 0.51 -5.85
C ALA A 59 4.18 1.02 -7.29
N THR A 60 5.35 1.45 -7.76
CA THR A 60 5.53 1.89 -9.14
C THR A 60 5.21 0.75 -10.11
N LEU A 61 5.63 -0.47 -9.77
CA LEU A 61 5.38 -1.64 -10.61
C LEU A 61 3.93 -2.10 -10.58
N HIS A 62 3.19 -1.78 -9.52
CA HIS A 62 1.86 -2.33 -9.27
C HIS A 62 0.78 -1.25 -9.12
N GLN A 63 1.01 -0.06 -9.68
CA GLN A 63 0.12 1.07 -9.47
C GLN A 63 -1.31 0.79 -9.94
N GLN A 64 -1.46 0.15 -11.10
CA GLN A 64 -2.79 -0.17 -11.62
C GLN A 64 -3.52 -1.20 -10.76
N GLU A 65 -2.79 -2.19 -10.26
CA GLU A 65 -3.36 -3.18 -9.36
C GLU A 65 -3.80 -2.56 -8.04
N LEU A 66 -3.02 -1.60 -7.54
CA LEU A 66 -3.36 -0.87 -6.31
C LEU A 66 -4.62 -0.03 -6.51
N LEU A 67 -4.76 0.65 -7.65
CA LEU A 67 -5.97 1.42 -7.93
C LEU A 67 -7.19 0.51 -8.06
N ALA A 68 -7.03 -0.66 -8.68
CA ALA A 68 -8.11 -1.62 -8.80
C ALA A 68 -8.55 -2.12 -7.43
N ASP A 69 -7.59 -2.41 -6.53
CA ASP A 69 -7.93 -2.82 -5.17
C ASP A 69 -8.59 -1.68 -4.39
N TRP A 70 -8.17 -0.44 -4.61
CA TRP A 70 -8.83 0.70 -3.98
C TRP A 70 -10.31 0.78 -4.38
N ASP A 71 -10.60 0.56 -5.67
CA ASP A 71 -11.98 0.55 -6.14
C ASP A 71 -12.77 -0.60 -5.54
N ARG A 72 -12.16 -1.80 -5.42
CA ARG A 72 -12.80 -2.93 -4.76
C ARG A 72 -13.10 -2.63 -3.30
N ALA A 73 -12.16 -2.01 -2.60
CA ALA A 73 -12.34 -1.66 -1.19
C ALA A 73 -13.50 -0.68 -1.02
N ARG A 74 -13.62 0.30 -1.92
CA ARG A 74 -14.73 1.26 -1.89
C ARG A 74 -16.06 0.58 -2.15
N ALA A 75 -16.09 -0.44 -2.99
CA ALA A 75 -17.29 -1.21 -3.30
C ALA A 75 -17.53 -2.36 -2.31
N ARG A 76 -16.67 -2.50 -1.30
CA ARG A 76 -16.70 -3.56 -0.30
C ARG A 76 -16.61 -4.96 -0.92
N GLU A 77 -15.83 -5.05 -1.98
CA GLU A 77 -15.53 -6.31 -2.66
C GLU A 77 -14.23 -6.89 -2.12
N GLU A 78 -14.03 -8.17 -2.35
CA GLU A 78 -12.82 -8.85 -1.92
C GLU A 78 -11.60 -8.31 -2.65
N LEU A 79 -10.56 -7.93 -1.90
CA LEU A 79 -9.32 -7.42 -2.49
C LEU A 79 -8.49 -8.56 -3.05
N GLN A 80 -7.71 -8.23 -4.09
CA GLN A 80 -6.80 -9.19 -4.73
C GLN A 80 -5.41 -9.03 -4.14
N LYS A 81 -4.74 -10.15 -3.90
CA LYS A 81 -3.33 -10.11 -3.52
C LYS A 81 -2.50 -9.62 -4.70
N ILE A 82 -1.45 -8.87 -4.38
CA ILE A 82 -0.53 -8.31 -5.38
C ILE A 82 0.83 -8.96 -5.17
N ALA A 83 1.50 -9.32 -6.26
CA ALA A 83 2.80 -9.99 -6.19
C ALA A 83 3.80 -9.15 -5.39
N PRO A 84 4.63 -9.80 -4.56
CA PRO A 84 5.64 -9.08 -3.78
C PRO A 84 6.79 -8.59 -4.65
N LEU A 85 7.55 -7.65 -4.09
CA LEU A 85 8.82 -7.25 -4.68
C LEU A 85 9.82 -8.39 -4.49
N GLU A 86 10.55 -8.72 -5.53
CA GLU A 86 11.54 -9.80 -5.48
C GLU A 86 12.96 -9.28 -5.54
#